data_dfcc6abeff43971b2861ef68dfdc7a14
#
_entry.id   dfcc6abeff43971b2861ef68dfdc7a14
#
_cell.length_a   1.000
_cell.length_b   1.000
_cell.length_c   1.000
_cell.angle_alpha   90.00
_cell.angle_beta   90.00
_cell.angle_gamma   90.00
#
_symmetry.space_group_name_H-M   'P 1'
#
loop_
_entity.id
_entity.type
_entity.pdbx_description
1 polymer ?
#
loop_
_entity_poly.entity_id
_entity_poly.type
_entity_poly.pdbx_seq_one_letter_code
_entity_poly.pdbx_strand_id
1 'polypeptide(L)'
;MLWAALYPRHYANLIGVRMKGKVVIYGSSYKVFGSEPCLVTLGNNVYISLDVRFICHDGSVLTLRKDFPKLDIISPIVVGDNVFIGAGSCILPGVKIGKNCIIGAHAVVTKDVLDNSVVAGNPAKFIKTFEEYKHQSIKNSTNLGHLTGEKKVKAYKLLFNINE
;
A
#
# COMPACT_ATOMS: atom_id res chain seq x y z
N MET A 1 -15.25 -1.14 14.06
CA MET A 1 -15.18 -0.80 12.61
C MET A 1 -15.21 0.70 12.33
N LEU A 2 -16.16 1.45 12.89
CA LEU A 2 -16.28 2.91 12.69
C LEU A 2 -15.00 3.68 13.04
N TRP A 3 -14.36 3.34 14.17
CA TRP A 3 -13.15 4.00 14.62
C TRP A 3 -11.93 3.78 13.72
N ALA A 4 -11.80 2.58 13.14
CA ALA A 4 -10.77 2.27 12.14
C ALA A 4 -10.95 3.04 10.82
N ALA A 5 -12.15 3.48 10.51
CA ALA A 5 -12.45 4.32 9.35
C ALA A 5 -12.21 5.81 9.63
N LEU A 6 -12.56 6.29 10.83
CA LEU A 6 -12.39 7.70 11.21
C LEU A 6 -10.92 8.03 11.55
N TYR A 7 -10.20 7.10 12.17
CA TYR A 7 -8.82 7.29 12.62
C TYR A 7 -7.91 6.12 12.19
N PRO A 8 -7.75 5.86 10.88
CA PRO A 8 -7.12 4.63 10.38
C PRO A 8 -5.67 4.47 10.85
N ARG A 9 -4.88 5.54 10.89
CA ARG A 9 -3.50 5.50 11.39
C ARG A 9 -3.44 5.19 12.88
N HIS A 10 -4.31 5.81 13.68
CA HIS A 10 -4.33 5.59 15.14
C HIS A 10 -4.75 4.15 15.46
N TYR A 11 -5.77 3.64 14.76
CA TYR A 11 -6.19 2.25 14.87
C TYR A 11 -5.06 1.28 14.50
N ALA A 12 -4.35 1.52 13.39
CA ALA A 12 -3.22 0.70 12.97
C ALA A 12 -2.12 0.62 14.05
N ASN A 13 -1.79 1.76 14.68
CA ASN A 13 -0.84 1.80 15.79
C ASN A 13 -1.32 1.00 17.00
N LEU A 14 -2.60 1.12 17.36
CA LEU A 14 -3.20 0.42 18.50
C LEU A 14 -3.15 -1.10 18.35
N ILE A 15 -3.37 -1.62 17.13
CA ILE A 15 -3.31 -3.06 16.85
C ILE A 15 -1.89 -3.59 16.66
N GLY A 16 -0.86 -2.74 16.82
CA GLY A 16 0.54 -3.14 16.87
C GLY A 16 1.36 -2.91 15.60
N VAL A 17 0.83 -2.23 14.57
CA VAL A 17 1.63 -1.86 13.39
C VAL A 17 2.73 -0.88 13.79
N ARG A 18 3.96 -1.18 13.41
CA ARG A 18 5.12 -0.32 13.69
C ARG A 18 5.28 0.73 12.60
N MET A 19 5.18 2.02 12.94
CA MET A 19 5.30 3.14 12.02
C MET A 19 6.43 4.08 12.45
N LYS A 20 7.44 4.26 11.59
CA LYS A 20 8.64 5.08 11.87
C LYS A 20 8.45 6.56 11.55
N GLY A 21 7.36 6.95 10.86
CA GLY A 21 7.14 8.33 10.47
C GLY A 21 5.72 8.61 9.99
N LYS A 22 5.57 9.51 9.01
CA LYS A 22 4.28 9.84 8.40
C LYS A 22 3.74 8.64 7.62
N VAL A 23 2.56 8.17 8.00
CA VAL A 23 1.80 7.14 7.28
C VAL A 23 0.40 7.65 7.04
N VAL A 24 -0.07 7.57 5.81
CA VAL A 24 -1.44 7.92 5.40
C VAL A 24 -2.12 6.64 4.92
N ILE A 25 -3.27 6.32 5.51
CA ILE A 25 -4.08 5.17 5.13
C ILE A 25 -5.42 5.70 4.64
N TYR A 26 -5.74 5.44 3.39
CA TYR A 26 -7.01 5.84 2.80
C TYR A 26 -8.09 4.78 3.09
N GLY A 27 -9.25 5.22 3.53
CA GLY A 27 -10.35 4.34 3.94
C GLY A 27 -10.12 3.70 5.31
N SER A 28 -10.78 2.55 5.55
CA SER A 28 -10.72 1.84 6.82
C SER A 28 -9.50 0.95 6.93
N SER A 29 -8.73 1.08 8.01
CA SER A 29 -7.59 0.20 8.30
C SER A 29 -7.97 -1.16 8.90
N TYR A 30 -9.27 -1.42 9.13
CA TYR A 30 -9.75 -2.62 9.83
C TYR A 30 -9.30 -3.95 9.19
N LYS A 31 -9.18 -3.98 7.86
CA LYS A 31 -8.79 -5.20 7.13
C LYS A 31 -7.42 -5.11 6.45
N VAL A 32 -6.71 -4.00 6.63
CA VAL A 32 -5.46 -3.74 5.91
C VAL A 32 -4.33 -4.66 6.38
N PHE A 33 -4.21 -4.90 7.69
CA PHE A 33 -3.02 -5.52 8.29
C PHE A 33 -3.20 -6.98 8.71
N GLY A 34 -4.26 -7.64 8.26
CA GLY A 34 -4.49 -9.07 8.56
C GLY A 34 -4.63 -9.36 10.05
N SER A 35 -4.29 -10.58 10.43
CA SER A 35 -4.34 -11.10 11.81
C SER A 35 -3.06 -10.84 12.61
N GLU A 36 -1.92 -10.54 11.96
CA GLU A 36 -0.61 -10.31 12.59
C GLU A 36 -0.09 -8.88 12.34
N PRO A 37 -0.82 -7.83 12.74
CA PRO A 37 -0.43 -6.43 12.47
C PRO A 37 0.91 -6.05 13.10
N CYS A 38 1.31 -6.69 14.20
CA CYS A 38 2.60 -6.48 14.87
C CYS A 38 3.81 -6.91 14.01
N LEU A 39 3.60 -7.69 12.96
CA LEU A 39 4.64 -8.10 12.01
C LEU A 39 4.82 -7.11 10.85
N VAL A 40 3.98 -6.08 10.76
CA VAL A 40 4.11 -5.05 9.72
C VAL A 40 4.89 -3.85 10.25
N THR A 41 5.93 -3.47 9.51
CA THR A 41 6.73 -2.26 9.78
C THR A 41 6.65 -1.33 8.58
N LEU A 42 6.29 -0.07 8.83
CA LEU A 42 6.16 0.98 7.82
C LEU A 42 7.17 2.09 8.10
N GLY A 43 7.85 2.53 7.06
CA GLY A 43 8.79 3.66 7.10
C GLY A 43 8.09 5.02 7.21
N ASN A 44 8.82 6.05 6.79
CA ASN A 44 8.32 7.41 6.73
C ASN A 44 7.75 7.73 5.34
N ASN A 45 6.74 8.60 5.27
CA ASN A 45 6.09 9.03 4.03
C ASN A 45 5.50 7.85 3.23
N VAL A 46 4.76 6.97 3.91
CA VAL A 46 4.09 5.81 3.30
C VAL A 46 2.61 6.13 3.08
N TYR A 47 2.15 5.90 1.86
CA TYR A 47 0.75 6.07 1.46
C TYR A 47 0.15 4.72 1.10
N ILE A 48 -0.90 4.33 1.80
CA ILE A 48 -1.62 3.07 1.61
C ILE A 48 -3.01 3.40 1.07
N SER A 49 -3.29 2.99 -0.15
CA SER A 49 -4.58 3.23 -0.81
C SER A 49 -5.68 2.29 -0.30
N LEU A 50 -6.86 2.40 -0.89
CA LEU A 50 -8.03 1.59 -0.52
C LEU A 50 -7.78 0.10 -0.72
N ASP A 51 -8.35 -0.74 0.14
CA ASP A 51 -8.40 -2.21 0.02
C ASP A 51 -7.04 -2.92 -0.09
N VAL A 52 -5.96 -2.26 0.30
CA VAL A 52 -4.64 -2.90 0.41
C VAL A 52 -4.66 -3.96 1.50
N ARG A 53 -3.94 -5.07 1.27
CA ARG A 53 -3.78 -6.17 2.23
C ARG A 53 -2.31 -6.46 2.50
N PHE A 54 -1.95 -6.49 3.79
CA PHE A 54 -0.71 -7.07 4.27
C PHE A 54 -1.04 -8.44 4.83
N ILE A 55 -0.47 -9.49 4.25
CA ILE A 55 -0.68 -10.88 4.66
C ILE A 55 0.65 -11.40 5.20
N CYS A 56 0.73 -11.64 6.51
CA CYS A 56 1.96 -12.07 7.17
C CYS A 56 2.07 -13.58 7.36
N HIS A 57 1.01 -14.34 7.02
CA HIS A 57 0.99 -15.81 7.13
C HIS A 57 0.52 -16.46 5.83
N ASP A 58 0.91 -17.71 5.63
CA ASP A 58 0.39 -18.56 4.56
C ASP A 58 -0.69 -19.49 5.09
N GLY A 59 -1.96 -19.13 4.87
CA GLY A 59 -3.10 -19.93 5.30
C GLY A 59 -3.25 -21.26 4.57
N SER A 60 -2.57 -21.47 3.44
CA SER A 60 -2.67 -22.73 2.67
C SER A 60 -2.09 -23.94 3.43
N VAL A 61 -1.22 -23.71 4.42
CA VAL A 61 -0.68 -24.76 5.29
C VAL A 61 -1.76 -25.49 6.10
N LEU A 62 -2.95 -24.92 6.24
CA LEU A 62 -4.10 -25.58 6.88
C LEU A 62 -4.46 -26.89 6.20
N THR A 63 -4.23 -27.04 4.90
CA THR A 63 -4.47 -28.29 4.17
C THR A 63 -3.56 -29.42 4.60
N LEU A 64 -2.42 -29.12 5.22
CA LEU A 64 -1.39 -30.07 5.65
C LEU A 64 -1.43 -30.31 7.17
N ARG A 65 -2.22 -29.57 7.94
CA ARG A 65 -2.22 -29.67 9.41
C ARG A 65 -2.70 -30.99 9.96
N LYS A 66 -3.45 -31.78 9.18
CA LYS A 66 -3.82 -33.15 9.61
C LYS A 66 -2.58 -34.01 9.84
N ASP A 67 -1.58 -33.90 8.95
CA ASP A 67 -0.37 -34.69 9.01
C ASP A 67 0.77 -33.96 9.74
N PHE A 68 0.74 -32.62 9.73
CA PHE A 68 1.74 -31.76 10.36
C PHE A 68 1.06 -30.72 11.27
N PRO A 69 0.57 -31.10 12.47
CA PRO A 69 -0.25 -30.23 13.33
C PRO A 69 0.43 -28.92 13.78
N LYS A 70 1.76 -28.88 13.79
CA LYS A 70 2.57 -27.71 14.19
C LYS A 70 3.02 -26.86 13.02
N LEU A 71 2.64 -27.22 11.78
CA LEU A 71 3.05 -26.48 10.59
C LEU A 71 2.42 -25.09 10.57
N ASP A 72 3.26 -24.08 10.48
CA ASP A 72 2.85 -22.69 10.32
C ASP A 72 3.91 -21.94 9.49
N ILE A 73 3.48 -20.99 8.66
CA ILE A 73 4.36 -20.13 7.86
C ILE A 73 3.96 -18.69 8.12
N ILE A 74 4.79 -17.99 8.86
CA ILE A 74 4.60 -16.60 9.23
C ILE A 74 5.89 -15.84 8.96
N SER A 75 5.78 -14.66 8.33
CA SER A 75 6.95 -13.80 8.07
C SER A 75 6.59 -12.32 8.12
N PRO A 76 7.48 -11.47 8.68
CA PRO A 76 7.25 -10.05 8.77
C PRO A 76 7.29 -9.37 7.40
N ILE A 77 6.52 -8.27 7.26
CA ILE A 77 6.56 -7.39 6.10
C ILE A 77 7.19 -6.06 6.50
N VAL A 78 8.12 -5.57 5.69
CA VAL A 78 8.81 -4.30 5.92
C VAL A 78 8.65 -3.39 4.72
N VAL A 79 8.19 -2.17 4.96
CA VAL A 79 8.06 -1.13 3.94
C VAL A 79 9.01 0.01 4.27
N GLY A 80 9.83 0.39 3.31
CA GLY A 80 10.77 1.50 3.40
C GLY A 80 10.11 2.88 3.36
N ASP A 81 10.93 3.92 3.19
CA ASP A 81 10.47 5.30 3.16
C ASP A 81 10.01 5.71 1.75
N ASN A 82 9.10 6.69 1.69
CA ASN A 82 8.60 7.25 0.45
C ASN A 82 7.99 6.19 -0.48
N VAL A 83 7.01 5.45 0.03
CA VAL A 83 6.35 4.35 -0.70
C VAL A 83 4.86 4.64 -0.90
N PHE A 84 4.38 4.43 -2.11
CA PHE A 84 2.95 4.40 -2.42
C PHE A 84 2.49 2.97 -2.73
N ILE A 85 1.42 2.53 -2.08
CA ILE A 85 0.82 1.21 -2.31
C ILE A 85 -0.58 1.42 -2.90
N GLY A 86 -0.75 1.01 -4.14
CA GLY A 86 -1.96 1.18 -4.93
C GLY A 86 -3.14 0.37 -4.41
N ALA A 87 -4.34 0.83 -4.75
CA ALA A 87 -5.59 0.22 -4.31
C ALA A 87 -5.68 -1.28 -4.67
N GLY A 88 -6.23 -2.07 -3.75
CA GLY A 88 -6.45 -3.51 -3.95
C GLY A 88 -5.18 -4.35 -3.99
N SER A 89 -4.00 -3.78 -3.73
CA SER A 89 -2.74 -4.53 -3.74
C SER A 89 -2.64 -5.49 -2.55
N CYS A 90 -1.95 -6.61 -2.76
CA CYS A 90 -1.68 -7.62 -1.76
C CYS A 90 -0.17 -7.80 -1.57
N ILE A 91 0.31 -7.64 -0.33
CA ILE A 91 1.72 -7.82 0.02
C ILE A 91 1.83 -9.13 0.79
N LEU A 92 2.61 -10.09 0.28
CA LEU A 92 2.69 -11.44 0.81
C LEU A 92 3.74 -11.58 1.94
N PRO A 93 3.72 -12.69 2.68
CA PRO A 93 4.60 -12.92 3.82
C PRO A 93 6.08 -12.78 3.45
N GLY A 94 6.85 -12.12 4.31
CA GLY A 94 8.30 -11.98 4.18
C GLY A 94 8.78 -10.88 3.25
N VAL A 95 7.88 -10.22 2.49
CA VAL A 95 8.25 -9.21 1.51
C VAL A 95 8.85 -7.96 2.17
N LYS A 96 9.95 -7.48 1.60
CA LYS A 96 10.56 -6.19 1.90
C LYS A 96 10.38 -5.26 0.69
N ILE A 97 9.76 -4.12 0.92
CA ILE A 97 9.64 -3.04 -0.07
C ILE A 97 10.67 -1.97 0.28
N GLY A 98 11.56 -1.67 -0.66
CA GLY A 98 12.59 -0.65 -0.51
C GLY A 98 12.05 0.77 -0.44
N LYS A 99 12.94 1.75 -0.44
CA LYS A 99 12.58 3.18 -0.46
C LYS A 99 12.28 3.67 -1.89
N ASN A 100 11.51 4.77 -1.99
CA ASN A 100 11.09 5.35 -3.28
C ASN A 100 10.44 4.32 -4.19
N CYS A 101 9.45 3.59 -3.68
CA CYS A 101 8.76 2.55 -4.45
C CYS A 101 7.29 2.88 -4.69
N ILE A 102 6.79 2.43 -5.82
CA ILE A 102 5.37 2.49 -6.16
C ILE A 102 4.89 1.08 -6.48
N ILE A 103 3.88 0.64 -5.73
CA ILE A 103 3.16 -0.59 -6.00
C ILE A 103 1.89 -0.23 -6.77
N GLY A 104 1.75 -0.73 -7.98
CA GLY A 104 0.58 -0.49 -8.82
C GLY A 104 -0.71 -1.07 -8.20
N ALA A 105 -1.85 -0.51 -8.58
CA ALA A 105 -3.14 -1.03 -8.10
C ALA A 105 -3.33 -2.51 -8.48
N HIS A 106 -3.98 -3.28 -7.59
CA HIS A 106 -4.23 -4.72 -7.73
C HIS A 106 -2.98 -5.58 -7.95
N ALA A 107 -1.80 -5.09 -7.56
CA ALA A 107 -0.58 -5.88 -7.62
C ALA A 107 -0.54 -6.93 -6.50
N VAL A 108 -0.01 -8.13 -6.82
CA VAL A 108 0.30 -9.17 -5.82
C VAL A 108 1.81 -9.26 -5.68
N VAL A 109 2.34 -8.65 -4.62
CA VAL A 109 3.78 -8.58 -4.36
C VAL A 109 4.22 -9.84 -3.63
N THR A 110 4.91 -10.72 -4.36
CA THR A 110 5.34 -12.04 -3.90
C THR A 110 6.83 -12.12 -3.59
N LYS A 111 7.60 -11.08 -3.92
CA LYS A 111 9.06 -10.99 -3.74
C LYS A 111 9.45 -9.59 -3.32
N ASP A 112 10.65 -9.45 -2.77
CA ASP A 112 11.21 -8.16 -2.39
C ASP A 112 11.21 -7.17 -3.57
N VAL A 113 10.94 -5.91 -3.26
CA VAL A 113 10.96 -4.79 -4.20
C VAL A 113 12.19 -3.94 -3.90
N LEU A 114 13.07 -3.80 -4.87
CA LEU A 114 14.28 -3.00 -4.71
C LEU A 114 13.96 -1.50 -4.60
N ASP A 115 14.88 -0.77 -4.00
CA ASP A 115 14.81 0.70 -3.96
C ASP A 115 14.56 1.30 -5.35
N ASN A 116 13.87 2.43 -5.38
CA ASN A 116 13.64 3.23 -6.60
C ASN A 116 12.90 2.49 -7.72
N SER A 117 11.95 1.63 -7.36
CA SER A 117 11.23 0.77 -8.29
C SER A 117 9.74 1.04 -8.35
N VAL A 118 9.17 0.95 -9.53
CA VAL A 118 7.74 0.84 -9.78
C VAL A 118 7.44 -0.58 -10.20
N VAL A 119 6.58 -1.26 -9.44
CA VAL A 119 6.16 -2.64 -9.73
C VAL A 119 4.65 -2.74 -9.84
N ALA A 120 4.15 -3.64 -10.68
CA ALA A 120 2.71 -3.86 -10.84
C ALA A 120 2.42 -5.28 -11.36
N GLY A 121 1.16 -5.69 -11.29
CA GLY A 121 0.66 -6.95 -11.84
C GLY A 121 0.55 -8.08 -10.81
N ASN A 122 0.10 -9.25 -11.26
CA ASN A 122 -0.03 -10.48 -10.50
C ASN A 122 0.66 -11.65 -11.22
N PRO A 123 1.81 -12.16 -10.73
CA PRO A 123 2.62 -11.57 -9.67
C PRO A 123 3.23 -10.21 -10.07
N ALA A 124 3.51 -9.35 -9.10
CA ALA A 124 4.10 -8.04 -9.34
C ALA A 124 5.48 -8.17 -9.99
N LYS A 125 5.70 -7.40 -11.05
CA LYS A 125 6.96 -7.33 -11.79
C LYS A 125 7.42 -5.87 -11.90
N PHE A 126 8.72 -5.67 -12.07
CA PHE A 126 9.30 -4.36 -12.35
C PHE A 126 8.71 -3.79 -13.65
N ILE A 127 8.30 -2.53 -13.62
CA ILE A 127 7.73 -1.80 -14.75
C ILE A 127 8.71 -0.73 -15.24
N LYS A 128 9.22 0.09 -14.29
CA LYS A 128 10.14 1.21 -14.56
C LYS A 128 10.81 1.66 -13.26
N THR A 129 11.77 2.54 -13.37
CA THR A 129 12.38 3.19 -12.23
C THR A 129 11.45 4.28 -11.65
N PHE A 130 11.66 4.61 -10.39
CA PHE A 130 10.95 5.74 -9.74
C PHE A 130 11.26 7.07 -10.43
N GLU A 131 12.47 7.26 -10.95
CA GLU A 131 12.85 8.49 -11.66
C GLU A 131 12.14 8.63 -13.02
N GLU A 132 12.03 7.55 -13.77
CA GLU A 132 11.21 7.52 -15.01
C GLU A 132 9.75 7.83 -14.73
N TYR A 133 9.18 7.25 -13.64
CA TYR A 133 7.83 7.56 -13.21
C TYR A 133 7.67 9.04 -12.88
N LYS A 134 8.61 9.62 -12.13
CA LYS A 134 8.63 11.03 -11.73
C LYS A 134 8.65 11.96 -12.96
N HIS A 135 9.54 11.72 -13.91
CA HIS A 135 9.62 12.49 -15.15
C HIS A 135 8.31 12.44 -15.94
N GLN A 136 7.74 11.24 -16.07
CA GLN A 136 6.46 11.05 -16.77
C GLN A 136 5.30 11.77 -16.06
N SER A 137 5.26 11.69 -14.73
CA SER A 137 4.23 12.34 -13.92
C SER A 137 4.29 13.86 -14.00
N ILE A 138 5.48 14.46 -14.01
CA ILE A 138 5.67 15.90 -14.19
C ILE A 138 5.18 16.32 -15.58
N LYS A 139 5.58 15.59 -16.62
CA LYS A 139 5.17 15.87 -18.00
C LYS A 139 3.64 15.81 -18.20
N ASN A 140 2.98 14.84 -17.55
CA ASN A 140 1.54 14.60 -17.70
C ASN A 140 0.69 15.32 -16.64
N SER A 141 1.31 16.18 -15.82
CA SER A 141 0.63 16.87 -14.73
C SER A 141 -0.41 17.88 -15.26
N THR A 142 -1.60 17.84 -14.66
CA THR A 142 -2.61 18.91 -14.83
C THR A 142 -2.28 20.17 -14.03
N ASN A 143 -1.23 20.15 -13.21
CA ASN A 143 -0.82 21.23 -12.29
C ASN A 143 -1.91 21.69 -11.30
N LEU A 144 -2.93 20.85 -11.03
CA LEU A 144 -4.03 21.14 -10.11
C LEU A 144 -3.82 20.54 -8.72
N GLY A 145 -2.65 19.96 -8.44
CA GLY A 145 -2.36 19.25 -7.18
C GLY A 145 -2.41 20.13 -5.93
N HIS A 146 -2.22 21.43 -6.06
CA HIS A 146 -2.30 22.42 -4.97
C HIS A 146 -3.73 22.81 -4.61
N LEU A 147 -4.72 22.49 -5.43
CA LEU A 147 -6.13 22.81 -5.19
C LEU A 147 -6.81 21.70 -4.37
N THR A 148 -7.80 22.09 -3.56
CA THR A 148 -8.62 21.18 -2.75
C THR A 148 -10.11 21.54 -2.81
N GLY A 149 -10.99 20.62 -2.42
CA GLY A 149 -12.43 20.85 -2.30
C GLY A 149 -13.07 21.37 -3.59
N GLU A 150 -14.04 22.27 -3.46
CA GLU A 150 -14.82 22.83 -4.58
C GLU A 150 -13.95 23.51 -5.63
N LYS A 151 -12.87 24.20 -5.23
CA LYS A 151 -11.94 24.86 -6.18
C LYS A 151 -11.33 23.84 -7.14
N LYS A 152 -10.97 22.66 -6.62
CA LYS A 152 -10.40 21.58 -7.42
C LYS A 152 -11.44 20.97 -8.35
N VAL A 153 -12.65 20.73 -7.86
CA VAL A 153 -13.77 20.22 -8.68
C VAL A 153 -14.10 21.17 -9.82
N LYS A 154 -14.21 22.50 -9.54
CA LYS A 154 -14.45 23.53 -10.57
C LYS A 154 -13.33 23.54 -11.62
N ALA A 155 -12.06 23.43 -11.21
CA ALA A 155 -10.94 23.38 -12.14
C ALA A 155 -10.97 22.12 -13.03
N TYR A 156 -11.38 20.96 -12.52
CA TYR A 156 -11.58 19.75 -13.32
C TYR A 156 -12.70 19.90 -14.33
N LYS A 157 -13.86 20.46 -13.93
CA LYS A 157 -14.98 20.71 -14.83
C LYS A 157 -14.56 21.60 -16.01
N LEU A 158 -13.81 22.68 -15.74
CA LEU A 158 -13.28 23.56 -16.78
C LEU A 158 -12.27 22.83 -17.67
N LEU A 159 -11.32 22.09 -17.10
CA LEU A 159 -10.26 21.41 -17.86
C LEU A 159 -10.81 20.34 -18.82
N PHE A 160 -11.86 19.63 -18.39
CA PHE A 160 -12.43 18.51 -19.15
C PHE A 160 -13.74 18.86 -19.86
N ASN A 161 -14.13 20.16 -19.91
CA ASN A 161 -15.38 20.64 -20.53
C ASN A 161 -16.63 19.91 -20.01
N ILE A 162 -16.68 19.63 -18.70
CA ILE A 162 -17.83 18.98 -18.06
C ILE A 162 -18.85 20.07 -17.71
N ASN A 163 -19.94 20.12 -18.48
CA ASN A 163 -21.07 21.00 -18.20
C ASN A 163 -21.90 20.46 -17.02
N GLU A 164 -22.55 21.37 -16.29
CA GLU A 164 -23.49 21.01 -15.21
C GLU A 164 -24.79 20.45 -15.76
#